data_7df5b7a46e9dccd7e44db9581d872bfe
#
_entry.id   7df5b7a46e9dccd7e44db9581d872bfe
#
_cell.length_a   1.000
_cell.length_b   1.000
_cell.length_c   1.000
_cell.angle_alpha   90.00
_cell.angle_beta   90.00
_cell.angle_gamma   90.00
#
_symmetry.space_group_name_H-M   'P 1'
#
loop_
_entity.id
_entity.type
_entity.pdbx_description
1 polymer ?
#
loop_
_entity_poly.entity_id
_entity_poly.type
_entity_poly.pdbx_seq_one_letter_code
_entity_poly.pdbx_strand_id
1 'polypeptide(L)'
;MSNEIVLPNYKHCILNTITSILKYYNVETKHKSLESLDKLLEKKYKNVVFIVLDGMGEHILNNLSNNGYFFNKKIDCVTSVYPSTTTAALTTYYAGKPPYETGWIAWSQYFKEYGRAIDMLSHKESYKGEDIIKGASINVFDGVVKYTPIFEQIEKASPNVKAFEINPTYSDKRAKRSIRANNLDELIDSIETFVTHLLKTLYLLIQIIQMDYYINLELLLMKQKNLYMKQNIK
;
A
#
# COMPACT_ATOMS: atom_id res chain seq x y z
N MET A 1 19.93 8.69 23.26
CA MET A 1 18.73 8.72 22.41
C MET A 1 17.59 9.19 23.27
N SER A 2 16.91 10.28 22.92
CA SER A 2 15.76 10.75 23.67
C SER A 2 14.67 9.67 23.64
N ASN A 3 14.15 9.28 24.79
CA ASN A 3 13.00 8.36 24.90
C ASN A 3 11.67 9.05 24.55
N GLU A 4 11.68 10.02 23.66
CA GLU A 4 10.47 10.74 23.27
C GLU A 4 9.64 9.90 22.31
N ILE A 5 8.39 9.70 22.67
CA ILE A 5 7.40 9.09 21.78
C ILE A 5 7.07 10.07 20.66
N VAL A 6 7.37 9.69 19.41
CA VAL A 6 7.00 10.47 18.25
C VAL A 6 5.54 10.18 17.89
N LEU A 7 4.69 11.19 18.06
CA LEU A 7 3.29 11.09 17.65
C LEU A 7 3.14 11.28 16.13
N PRO A 8 2.13 10.64 15.51
CA PRO A 8 1.85 10.81 14.10
C PRO A 8 1.53 12.27 13.74
N ASN A 9 2.15 12.73 12.68
CA ASN A 9 1.85 14.05 12.12
C ASN A 9 0.93 13.91 10.90
N TYR A 10 -0.38 14.04 11.08
CA TYR A 10 -1.37 13.91 10.00
C TYR A 10 -1.28 14.99 8.90
N LYS A 11 -0.36 15.94 9.02
CA LYS A 11 0.00 16.86 7.94
C LYS A 11 1.20 16.37 7.12
N HIS A 12 1.90 15.34 7.62
CA HIS A 12 3.13 14.77 7.02
C HIS A 12 3.28 13.29 7.40
N CYS A 13 2.38 12.44 6.93
CA CYS A 13 2.33 11.02 7.24
C CYS A 13 1.96 10.18 6.01
N ILE A 14 1.88 8.87 6.19
CA ILE A 14 1.51 7.93 5.13
C ILE A 14 0.16 8.23 4.47
N LEU A 15 -0.79 8.84 5.18
CA LEU A 15 -2.05 9.32 4.60
C LEU A 15 -1.80 10.37 3.51
N ASN A 16 -0.87 11.30 3.74
CA ASN A 16 -0.54 12.34 2.77
C ASN A 16 0.12 11.76 1.52
N THR A 17 0.88 10.67 1.65
CA THR A 17 1.46 9.94 0.52
C THR A 17 0.37 9.40 -0.41
N ILE A 18 -0.60 8.65 0.13
CA ILE A 18 -1.68 8.11 -0.69
C ILE A 18 -2.61 9.21 -1.22
N THR A 19 -2.79 10.30 -0.47
CA THR A 19 -3.57 11.46 -0.92
C THR A 19 -2.95 12.14 -2.15
N SER A 20 -1.60 12.21 -2.25
CA SER A 20 -0.92 12.69 -3.47
C SER A 20 -1.28 11.85 -4.69
N ILE A 21 -1.34 10.53 -4.54
CA ILE A 21 -1.73 9.62 -5.61
C ILE A 21 -3.19 9.80 -5.99
N LEU A 22 -4.08 9.91 -5.02
CA LEU A 22 -5.51 10.18 -5.26
C LEU A 22 -5.70 11.48 -6.02
N LYS A 23 -5.02 12.55 -5.61
CA LYS A 23 -5.02 13.85 -6.29
C LYS A 23 -4.48 13.76 -7.72
N TYR A 24 -3.39 13.02 -7.93
CA TYR A 24 -2.82 12.79 -9.27
C TYR A 24 -3.84 12.18 -10.25
N TYR A 25 -4.73 11.32 -9.76
CA TYR A 25 -5.80 10.71 -10.52
C TYR A 25 -7.16 11.44 -10.41
N ASN A 26 -7.16 12.69 -9.97
CA ASN A 26 -8.34 13.57 -9.86
C ASN A 26 -9.41 13.05 -8.86
N VAL A 27 -9.03 12.26 -7.89
CA VAL A 27 -9.93 11.87 -6.81
C VAL A 27 -10.03 13.01 -5.79
N GLU A 28 -11.25 13.49 -5.55
CA GLU A 28 -11.51 14.49 -4.52
C GLU A 28 -11.29 13.91 -3.12
N THR A 29 -10.54 14.61 -2.30
CA THR A 29 -10.26 14.25 -0.91
C THR A 29 -10.12 15.49 -0.04
N LYS A 30 -10.55 15.41 1.22
CA LYS A 30 -10.40 16.46 2.21
C LYS A 30 -9.02 16.49 2.87
N HIS A 31 -8.23 15.44 2.67
CA HIS A 31 -6.90 15.31 3.26
C HIS A 31 -5.84 16.00 2.41
N LYS A 32 -4.82 16.54 3.08
CA LYS A 32 -3.69 17.18 2.40
C LYS A 32 -2.80 16.14 1.72
N SER A 33 -2.32 16.45 0.54
CA SER A 33 -1.29 15.68 -0.15
C SER A 33 0.11 15.97 0.40
N LEU A 34 1.09 15.15 0.03
CA LEU A 34 2.50 15.29 0.39
C LEU A 34 3.20 16.11 -0.70
N GLU A 35 3.65 17.31 -0.38
CA GLU A 35 4.22 18.26 -1.35
C GLU A 35 5.44 17.69 -2.11
N SER A 36 6.32 16.96 -1.43
CA SER A 36 7.49 16.31 -2.04
C SER A 36 7.09 15.30 -3.11
N LEU A 37 6.02 14.52 -2.88
CA LEU A 37 5.50 13.56 -3.85
C LEU A 37 4.68 14.24 -4.95
N ASP A 38 3.93 15.29 -4.64
CA ASP A 38 3.19 16.08 -5.63
C ASP A 38 4.16 16.63 -6.68
N LYS A 39 5.28 17.23 -6.27
CA LYS A 39 6.33 17.73 -7.18
C LYS A 39 6.90 16.63 -8.10
N LEU A 40 7.08 15.43 -7.57
CA LEU A 40 7.52 14.30 -8.38
C LEU A 40 6.47 13.91 -9.44
N LEU A 41 5.20 13.91 -9.07
CA LEU A 41 4.08 13.51 -9.91
C LEU A 41 3.69 14.57 -10.98
N GLU A 42 4.17 15.80 -10.88
CA GLU A 42 3.98 16.85 -11.92
C GLU A 42 4.44 16.42 -13.31
N LYS A 43 5.41 15.50 -13.41
CA LYS A 43 5.91 14.95 -14.67
C LYS A 43 4.91 14.15 -15.48
N LYS A 44 3.73 13.85 -14.94
CA LYS A 44 2.64 13.09 -15.58
C LYS A 44 3.09 11.77 -16.17
N TYR A 45 3.38 10.84 -15.31
CA TYR A 45 3.78 9.47 -15.68
C TYR A 45 2.62 8.69 -16.31
N LYS A 46 2.92 7.88 -17.33
CA LYS A 46 1.95 6.96 -17.93
C LYS A 46 1.49 5.89 -16.94
N ASN A 47 2.43 5.37 -16.16
CA ASN A 47 2.18 4.32 -15.17
C ASN A 47 2.71 4.78 -13.81
N VAL A 48 1.95 4.53 -12.75
CA VAL A 48 2.37 4.75 -11.36
C VAL A 48 2.31 3.41 -10.65
N VAL A 49 3.45 2.96 -10.15
CA VAL A 49 3.58 1.74 -9.33
C VAL A 49 3.88 2.18 -7.90
N PHE A 50 2.98 1.85 -6.99
CA PHE A 50 3.12 2.17 -5.59
C PHE A 50 3.37 0.89 -4.78
N ILE A 51 4.57 0.77 -4.21
CA ILE A 51 5.01 -0.41 -3.47
C ILE A 51 5.06 -0.06 -1.99
N VAL A 52 4.35 -0.82 -1.17
CA VAL A 52 4.39 -0.71 0.29
C VAL A 52 5.25 -1.84 0.85
N LEU A 53 6.37 -1.47 1.47
CA LEU A 53 7.27 -2.38 2.17
C LEU A 53 7.00 -2.28 3.67
N ASP A 54 6.22 -3.23 4.18
CA ASP A 54 5.85 -3.25 5.60
C ASP A 54 7.06 -3.55 6.49
N GLY A 55 7.14 -2.86 7.63
CA GLY A 55 8.27 -2.97 8.56
C GLY A 55 9.55 -2.23 8.12
N MET A 56 9.63 -1.71 6.90
CA MET A 56 10.81 -0.98 6.41
C MET A 56 10.75 0.51 6.78
N GLY A 57 10.99 0.83 8.05
CA GLY A 57 11.10 2.21 8.50
C GLY A 57 12.47 2.84 8.21
N GLU A 58 12.58 4.15 8.40
CA GLU A 58 13.81 4.92 8.15
C GLU A 58 15.02 4.36 8.90
N HIS A 59 14.84 3.90 10.14
CA HIS A 59 15.92 3.32 10.94
C HIS A 59 16.50 2.06 10.26
N ILE A 60 15.64 1.18 9.74
CA ILE A 60 16.08 -0.02 9.01
C ILE A 60 16.77 0.38 7.72
N LEU A 61 16.19 1.31 6.95
CA LEU A 61 16.77 1.80 5.71
C LEU A 61 18.17 2.36 5.91
N ASN A 62 18.39 3.14 6.98
CA ASN A 62 19.69 3.73 7.30
C ASN A 62 20.73 2.68 7.73
N ASN A 63 20.30 1.53 8.29
CA ASN A 63 21.17 0.45 8.71
C ASN A 63 21.49 -0.57 7.60
N LEU A 64 20.67 -0.68 6.57
CA LEU A 64 20.87 -1.64 5.48
C LEU A 64 22.07 -1.26 4.59
N SER A 65 22.19 0.00 4.21
CA SER A 65 23.34 0.48 3.43
C SER A 65 23.30 2.01 3.28
N ASN A 66 24.34 2.69 3.69
CA ASN A 66 24.46 4.14 3.47
C ASN A 66 24.59 4.54 1.99
N ASN A 67 24.76 3.57 1.08
CA ASN A 67 24.88 3.76 -0.37
C ASN A 67 23.89 2.92 -1.18
N GLY A 68 22.88 2.32 -0.52
CA GLY A 68 21.87 1.50 -1.17
C GLY A 68 20.96 2.31 -2.10
N TYR A 69 20.31 1.62 -3.02
CA TYR A 69 19.41 2.23 -4.00
C TYR A 69 18.28 3.04 -3.34
N PHE A 70 17.59 2.46 -2.35
CA PHE A 70 16.49 3.12 -1.66
C PHE A 70 16.96 4.35 -0.87
N PHE A 71 18.11 4.24 -0.19
CA PHE A 71 18.69 5.35 0.56
C PHE A 71 18.97 6.55 -0.35
N ASN A 72 19.62 6.31 -1.50
CA ASN A 72 19.98 7.35 -2.45
C ASN A 72 18.78 7.95 -3.22
N LYS A 73 17.61 7.30 -3.17
CA LYS A 73 16.38 7.74 -3.82
C LYS A 73 15.30 8.22 -2.86
N LYS A 74 15.63 8.28 -1.56
CA LYS A 74 14.73 8.83 -0.55
C LYS A 74 14.38 10.28 -0.89
N ILE A 75 13.10 10.58 -1.02
CA ILE A 75 12.60 11.93 -1.30
C ILE A 75 12.02 12.60 -0.05
N ASP A 76 11.58 11.80 0.91
CA ASP A 76 10.97 12.30 2.12
C ASP A 76 10.99 11.24 3.25
N CYS A 77 10.66 11.67 4.47
CA CYS A 77 10.46 10.82 5.62
C CYS A 77 9.16 11.20 6.32
N VAL A 78 8.19 10.32 6.34
CA VAL A 78 6.85 10.57 6.88
C VAL A 78 6.57 9.71 8.10
N THR A 79 5.70 10.17 8.99
CA THR A 79 5.22 9.35 10.10
C THR A 79 4.20 8.32 9.63
N SER A 80 4.02 7.25 10.40
CA SER A 80 2.85 6.38 10.24
C SER A 80 1.58 7.09 10.70
N VAL A 81 0.45 6.39 10.67
CA VAL A 81 -0.81 6.79 11.32
C VAL A 81 -0.87 6.23 12.74
N TYR A 82 -1.88 6.61 13.52
CA TYR A 82 -2.11 6.04 14.84
C TYR A 82 -3.46 5.28 14.87
N PRO A 83 -3.47 4.08 15.41
CA PRO A 83 -2.33 3.25 15.86
C PRO A 83 -1.40 2.86 14.71
N SER A 84 -0.09 2.79 14.99
CA SER A 84 0.95 2.43 13.99
C SER A 84 1.08 0.91 13.83
N THR A 85 -0.04 0.25 13.61
CA THR A 85 -0.10 -1.20 13.31
C THR A 85 -0.30 -1.42 11.82
N THR A 86 0.19 -2.57 11.31
CA THR A 86 0.04 -2.99 9.91
C THR A 86 -1.39 -2.81 9.39
N THR A 87 -2.38 -3.26 10.15
CA THR A 87 -3.79 -3.19 9.77
C THR A 87 -4.25 -1.74 9.53
N ALA A 88 -3.94 -0.84 10.46
CA ALA A 88 -4.32 0.57 10.34
C ALA A 88 -3.57 1.28 9.21
N ALA A 89 -2.25 1.03 9.09
CA ALA A 89 -1.40 1.62 8.07
C ALA A 89 -1.81 1.17 6.66
N LEU A 90 -1.95 -0.15 6.44
CA LEU A 90 -2.38 -0.69 5.14
C LEU A 90 -3.78 -0.22 4.75
N THR A 91 -4.72 -0.21 5.70
CA THR A 91 -6.06 0.28 5.42
C THR A 91 -6.06 1.77 5.08
N THR A 92 -5.14 2.56 5.65
CA THR A 92 -4.96 3.97 5.24
C THR A 92 -4.57 4.07 3.76
N TYR A 93 -3.65 3.22 3.29
CA TYR A 93 -3.30 3.17 1.87
C TYR A 93 -4.45 2.68 0.99
N TYR A 94 -5.20 1.66 1.43
CA TYR A 94 -6.32 1.11 0.67
C TYR A 94 -7.55 2.01 0.61
N ALA A 95 -7.80 2.79 1.67
CA ALA A 95 -8.98 3.65 1.78
C ALA A 95 -8.73 5.10 1.35
N GLY A 96 -7.48 5.56 1.41
CA GLY A 96 -7.15 6.99 1.33
C GLY A 96 -7.70 7.80 2.51
N LYS A 97 -7.88 7.13 3.67
CA LYS A 97 -8.48 7.67 4.89
C LYS A 97 -7.71 7.24 6.13
N PRO A 98 -7.67 8.07 7.18
CA PRO A 98 -7.02 7.71 8.44
C PRO A 98 -7.81 6.66 9.23
N PRO A 99 -7.19 5.97 10.20
CA PRO A 99 -7.83 4.93 11.00
C PRO A 99 -9.09 5.38 11.73
N TYR A 100 -9.15 6.61 12.22
CA TYR A 100 -10.33 7.15 12.91
C TYR A 100 -11.55 7.38 11.99
N GLU A 101 -11.36 7.37 10.66
CA GLU A 101 -12.46 7.41 9.68
C GLU A 101 -12.85 6.02 9.17
N THR A 102 -11.89 5.10 9.13
CA THR A 102 -12.14 3.74 8.63
C THR A 102 -12.62 2.79 9.72
N GLY A 103 -12.27 3.07 10.99
CA GLY A 103 -12.50 2.16 12.10
C GLY A 103 -11.52 0.97 12.17
N TRP A 104 -10.53 0.92 11.29
CA TRP A 104 -9.49 -0.13 11.27
C TRP A 104 -8.32 0.28 12.13
N ILE A 105 -8.38 -0.06 13.43
CA ILE A 105 -7.46 0.47 14.45
C ILE A 105 -6.57 -0.59 15.11
N ALA A 106 -6.80 -1.87 14.86
CA ALA A 106 -6.03 -2.94 15.49
C ALA A 106 -5.94 -4.16 14.57
N TRP A 107 -5.00 -5.06 14.87
CA TRP A 107 -4.92 -6.37 14.22
C TRP A 107 -6.17 -7.18 14.46
N SER A 108 -6.62 -7.24 15.73
CA SER A 108 -7.85 -7.90 16.15
C SER A 108 -8.77 -6.88 16.83
N GLN A 109 -10.04 -6.86 16.43
CA GLN A 109 -11.05 -5.97 17.00
C GLN A 109 -12.28 -6.76 17.44
N TYR A 110 -12.83 -6.37 18.59
CA TYR A 110 -14.10 -6.91 19.05
C TYR A 110 -15.27 -6.18 18.38
N PHE A 111 -16.20 -6.94 17.82
CA PHE A 111 -17.42 -6.44 17.21
C PHE A 111 -18.62 -6.94 18.00
N LYS A 112 -19.31 -6.02 18.66
CA LYS A 112 -20.51 -6.33 19.44
C LYS A 112 -21.62 -6.93 18.58
N GLU A 113 -21.67 -6.55 17.31
CA GLU A 113 -22.63 -7.02 16.30
C GLU A 113 -22.48 -8.53 16.05
N TYR A 114 -21.30 -9.06 16.25
CA TYR A 114 -20.99 -10.48 16.07
C TYR A 114 -20.69 -11.20 17.39
N GLY A 115 -20.54 -10.45 18.51
CA GLY A 115 -20.20 -10.99 19.82
C GLY A 115 -18.82 -11.65 19.90
N ARG A 116 -17.88 -11.26 19.04
CA ARG A 116 -16.55 -11.89 18.95
C ARG A 116 -15.46 -10.94 18.47
N ALA A 117 -14.20 -11.31 18.73
CA ALA A 117 -13.02 -10.62 18.20
C ALA A 117 -12.61 -11.22 16.85
N ILE A 118 -12.28 -10.35 15.91
CA ILE A 118 -12.01 -10.68 14.52
C ILE A 118 -10.65 -10.13 14.12
N ASP A 119 -9.83 -10.96 13.50
CA ASP A 119 -8.58 -10.56 12.86
C ASP A 119 -8.87 -9.87 11.54
N MET A 120 -8.58 -8.59 11.50
CA MET A 120 -9.06 -7.66 10.48
C MET A 120 -8.55 -7.96 9.07
N LEU A 121 -7.32 -8.45 8.90
CA LEU A 121 -6.77 -8.75 7.58
C LEU A 121 -7.16 -10.12 7.06
N SER A 122 -7.39 -11.10 7.93
CA SER A 122 -7.75 -12.47 7.55
C SER A 122 -9.25 -12.75 7.62
N HIS A 123 -10.02 -11.87 8.26
CA HIS A 123 -11.46 -12.04 8.55
C HIS A 123 -11.78 -13.32 9.32
N LYS A 124 -10.86 -13.74 10.21
CA LYS A 124 -11.00 -14.94 11.03
C LYS A 124 -11.27 -14.59 12.49
N GLU A 125 -11.90 -15.51 13.21
CA GLU A 125 -12.04 -15.36 14.66
C GLU A 125 -10.65 -15.41 15.32
N SER A 126 -10.29 -14.35 16.06
CA SER A 126 -8.92 -14.11 16.56
C SER A 126 -8.33 -15.25 17.38
N TYR A 127 -9.16 -15.97 18.14
CA TYR A 127 -8.67 -17.02 19.03
C TYR A 127 -8.76 -18.44 18.47
N LYS A 128 -9.51 -18.64 17.42
CA LYS A 128 -9.76 -19.97 16.85
C LYS A 128 -9.18 -20.16 15.45
N GLY A 129 -8.82 -19.07 14.76
CA GLY A 129 -8.35 -19.10 13.38
C GLY A 129 -9.41 -19.62 12.38
N GLU A 130 -10.67 -19.69 12.81
CA GLU A 130 -11.79 -20.17 12.00
C GLU A 130 -12.36 -19.04 11.13
N ASP A 131 -12.80 -19.37 9.94
CA ASP A 131 -13.53 -18.44 9.08
C ASP A 131 -14.85 -18.08 9.76
N ILE A 132 -15.02 -16.82 10.14
CA ILE A 132 -16.24 -16.31 10.78
C ILE A 132 -17.43 -16.46 9.85
N ILE A 133 -17.17 -16.54 8.57
CA ILE A 133 -18.14 -16.45 7.48
C ILE A 133 -18.70 -17.81 7.08
N LYS A 134 -18.25 -18.92 7.63
CA LYS A 134 -18.94 -20.20 7.41
C LYS A 134 -20.34 -20.15 8.01
N GLY A 135 -21.28 -19.61 7.25
CA GLY A 135 -22.68 -19.47 7.61
C GLY A 135 -23.16 -18.06 7.96
N ALA A 136 -22.31 -17.03 7.93
CA ALA A 136 -22.73 -15.64 8.11
C ALA A 136 -22.97 -14.95 6.76
N SER A 137 -24.12 -14.28 6.62
CA SER A 137 -24.47 -13.51 5.41
C SER A 137 -23.80 -12.16 5.28
N ILE A 138 -22.96 -11.74 6.24
CA ILE A 138 -22.38 -10.39 6.32
C ILE A 138 -20.89 -10.49 6.62
N ASN A 139 -20.09 -9.96 5.70
CA ASN A 139 -18.67 -9.74 5.88
C ASN A 139 -18.45 -8.50 6.77
N VAL A 140 -17.55 -8.54 7.75
CA VAL A 140 -17.18 -7.39 8.60
C VAL A 140 -16.77 -6.18 7.77
N PHE A 141 -16.04 -6.44 6.70
CA PHE A 141 -15.57 -5.43 5.76
C PHE A 141 -16.73 -4.71 5.04
N ASP A 142 -17.77 -5.44 4.66
CA ASP A 142 -18.92 -4.87 3.97
C ASP A 142 -19.96 -4.27 4.93
N GLY A 143 -19.95 -4.71 6.18
CA GLY A 143 -20.95 -4.35 7.19
C GLY A 143 -20.55 -3.18 8.08
N VAL A 144 -19.60 -3.40 8.98
CA VAL A 144 -19.36 -2.49 10.11
C VAL A 144 -18.26 -1.45 9.82
N VAL A 145 -17.18 -1.84 9.15
CA VAL A 145 -15.99 -1.00 8.91
C VAL A 145 -15.72 -0.78 7.42
N LYS A 146 -16.78 -0.45 6.71
CA LYS A 146 -16.78 -0.28 5.26
C LYS A 146 -16.00 0.96 4.79
N TYR A 147 -15.24 0.80 3.72
CA TYR A 147 -14.68 1.91 2.95
C TYR A 147 -14.67 1.59 1.46
N THR A 148 -14.60 2.61 0.62
CA THR A 148 -14.40 2.45 -0.83
C THR A 148 -12.91 2.34 -1.10
N PRO A 149 -12.41 1.23 -1.67
CA PRO A 149 -10.99 1.08 -2.03
C PRO A 149 -10.52 2.15 -3.01
N ILE A 150 -9.27 2.58 -2.88
CA ILE A 150 -8.67 3.60 -3.77
C ILE A 150 -8.73 3.21 -5.24
N PHE A 151 -8.68 1.92 -5.56
CA PHE A 151 -8.80 1.40 -6.92
C PHE A 151 -10.11 1.82 -7.59
N GLU A 152 -11.23 1.69 -6.88
CA GLU A 152 -12.54 2.11 -7.35
C GLU A 152 -12.65 3.64 -7.41
N GLN A 153 -12.08 4.34 -6.42
CA GLN A 153 -12.07 5.80 -6.39
C GLN A 153 -11.31 6.35 -7.61
N ILE A 154 -10.14 5.79 -7.92
CA ILE A 154 -9.30 6.18 -9.06
C ILE A 154 -10.00 5.89 -10.39
N GLU A 155 -10.53 4.68 -10.58
CA GLU A 155 -11.22 4.33 -11.82
C GLU A 155 -12.50 5.14 -12.06
N LYS A 156 -13.18 5.54 -10.98
CA LYS A 156 -14.35 6.42 -11.06
C LYS A 156 -13.97 7.85 -11.45
N ALA A 157 -12.91 8.39 -10.85
CA ALA A 157 -12.47 9.77 -11.13
C ALA A 157 -11.69 9.88 -12.45
N SER A 158 -11.04 8.82 -12.88
CA SER A 158 -10.23 8.74 -14.10
C SER A 158 -10.58 7.48 -14.91
N PRO A 159 -11.67 7.47 -15.72
CA PRO A 159 -12.19 6.26 -16.37
C PRO A 159 -11.22 5.58 -17.35
N ASN A 160 -10.24 6.32 -17.85
CA ASN A 160 -9.20 5.79 -18.74
C ASN A 160 -8.06 5.07 -17.99
N VAL A 161 -8.04 5.16 -16.68
CA VAL A 161 -7.07 4.50 -15.81
C VAL A 161 -7.57 3.10 -15.45
N LYS A 162 -6.66 2.13 -15.42
CA LYS A 162 -6.93 0.79 -14.89
C LYS A 162 -6.14 0.61 -13.61
N ALA A 163 -6.84 0.30 -12.53
CA ALA A 163 -6.23 0.07 -11.24
C ALA A 163 -6.11 -1.44 -10.96
N PHE A 164 -4.94 -1.84 -10.51
CA PHE A 164 -4.60 -3.22 -10.20
C PHE A 164 -4.01 -3.32 -8.81
N GLU A 165 -4.15 -4.49 -8.23
CA GLU A 165 -3.57 -4.87 -6.95
C GLU A 165 -2.72 -6.12 -7.15
N ILE A 166 -1.53 -6.13 -6.57
CA ILE A 166 -0.75 -7.36 -6.40
C ILE A 166 -0.56 -7.57 -4.91
N ASN A 167 -1.05 -8.68 -4.40
CA ASN A 167 -0.97 -9.00 -2.97
C ASN A 167 -0.57 -10.46 -2.74
N PRO A 168 -0.02 -10.75 -1.55
CA PRO A 168 0.27 -12.12 -1.15
C PRO A 168 -1.02 -12.94 -1.01
N THR A 169 -0.88 -14.27 -1.07
CA THR A 169 -2.01 -15.21 -1.06
C THR A 169 -2.86 -15.17 0.21
N TYR A 170 -2.29 -14.72 1.32
CA TYR A 170 -2.97 -14.68 2.63
C TYR A 170 -3.80 -13.41 2.85
N SER A 171 -3.72 -12.40 1.99
CA SER A 171 -4.52 -11.19 2.13
C SER A 171 -5.76 -11.22 1.23
N ASP A 172 -6.82 -10.56 1.67
CA ASP A 172 -8.02 -10.41 0.87
C ASP A 172 -7.82 -9.45 -0.29
N LYS A 173 -8.59 -9.69 -1.36
CA LYS A 173 -8.60 -8.82 -2.54
C LYS A 173 -9.33 -7.52 -2.21
N ARG A 174 -8.72 -6.40 -2.52
CA ARG A 174 -9.30 -5.06 -2.38
C ARG A 174 -9.64 -4.43 -3.73
N ALA A 175 -8.90 -4.79 -4.77
CA ALA A 175 -9.17 -4.33 -6.12
C ALA A 175 -10.05 -5.31 -6.90
N LYS A 176 -10.85 -4.78 -7.81
CA LYS A 176 -11.56 -5.56 -8.81
C LYS A 176 -10.61 -6.42 -9.66
N ARG A 177 -9.40 -5.88 -9.93
CA ARG A 177 -8.30 -6.56 -10.61
C ARG A 177 -7.19 -6.83 -9.61
N SER A 178 -7.18 -8.04 -9.06
CA SER A 178 -6.19 -8.47 -8.07
C SER A 178 -5.43 -9.68 -8.60
N ILE A 179 -4.11 -9.63 -8.46
CA ILE A 179 -3.19 -10.72 -8.78
C ILE A 179 -2.50 -11.17 -7.51
N ARG A 180 -2.20 -12.46 -7.44
CA ARG A 180 -1.44 -13.05 -6.35
C ARG A 180 0.03 -13.19 -6.77
N ALA A 181 0.93 -12.78 -5.89
CA ALA A 181 2.35 -13.03 -6.00
C ALA A 181 2.85 -13.60 -4.67
N ASN A 182 3.48 -14.77 -4.73
CA ASN A 182 3.91 -15.50 -3.54
C ASN A 182 5.38 -15.25 -3.18
N ASN A 183 6.11 -14.68 -4.11
CA ASN A 183 7.53 -14.36 -3.98
C ASN A 183 7.87 -13.12 -4.79
N LEU A 184 9.11 -12.66 -4.63
CA LEU A 184 9.58 -11.44 -5.27
C LEU A 184 9.67 -11.55 -6.80
N ASP A 185 10.06 -12.69 -7.32
CA ASP A 185 10.18 -12.90 -8.76
C ASP A 185 8.81 -12.81 -9.44
N GLU A 186 7.80 -13.51 -8.90
CA GLU A 186 6.41 -13.41 -9.37
C GLU A 186 5.86 -11.97 -9.29
N LEU A 187 6.24 -11.23 -8.26
CA LEU A 187 5.86 -9.83 -8.10
C LEU A 187 6.43 -8.98 -9.22
N ILE A 188 7.74 -9.11 -9.48
CA ILE A 188 8.44 -8.32 -10.50
C ILE A 188 7.94 -8.67 -11.90
N ASP A 189 7.81 -9.97 -12.21
CA ASP A 189 7.27 -10.43 -13.49
C ASP A 189 5.85 -9.87 -13.74
N SER A 190 5.04 -9.81 -12.68
CA SER A 190 3.71 -9.21 -12.74
C SER A 190 3.80 -7.71 -13.04
N ILE A 191 4.68 -6.97 -12.35
CA ILE A 191 4.88 -5.53 -12.61
C ILE A 191 5.35 -5.30 -14.05
N GLU A 192 6.34 -6.05 -14.52
CA GLU A 192 6.87 -5.93 -15.87
C GLU A 192 5.79 -6.19 -16.91
N THR A 193 5.00 -7.24 -16.73
CA THR A 193 3.89 -7.57 -17.61
C THR A 193 2.89 -6.42 -17.71
N PHE A 194 2.52 -5.82 -16.57
CA PHE A 194 1.58 -4.70 -16.57
C PHE A 194 2.15 -3.45 -17.22
N VAL A 195 3.38 -3.09 -16.89
CA VAL A 195 4.01 -1.86 -17.42
C VAL A 195 4.29 -1.97 -18.91
N THR A 196 4.63 -3.15 -19.43
CA THR A 196 5.00 -3.36 -20.83
C THR A 196 3.81 -3.63 -21.76
N HIS A 197 2.82 -4.41 -21.29
CA HIS A 197 1.73 -4.91 -22.13
C HIS A 197 0.42 -4.12 -22.03
N LEU A 198 0.20 -3.35 -20.93
CA LEU A 198 -0.99 -2.53 -20.80
C LEU A 198 -0.78 -1.15 -21.48
N LEU A 199 -1.46 -0.95 -22.59
CA LEU A 199 -1.36 0.25 -23.43
C LEU A 199 -1.94 1.54 -22.82
N LYS A 200 -2.57 1.48 -21.63
CA LYS A 200 -3.25 2.61 -20.98
C LYS A 200 -2.72 2.82 -19.56
N THR A 201 -2.87 4.03 -19.07
CA THR A 201 -2.47 4.48 -17.73
C THR A 201 -2.82 3.46 -16.65
N LEU A 202 -1.80 3.04 -15.91
CA LEU A 202 -1.87 2.00 -14.89
C LEU A 202 -1.62 2.62 -13.52
N TYR A 203 -2.46 2.28 -12.54
CA TYR A 203 -2.15 2.41 -11.13
C TYR A 203 -2.04 1.02 -10.50
N LEU A 204 -0.92 0.75 -9.85
CA LEU A 204 -0.62 -0.53 -9.25
C LEU A 204 -0.23 -0.34 -7.80
N LEU A 205 -0.99 -0.91 -6.87
CA LEU A 205 -0.62 -1.01 -5.47
C LEU A 205 -0.10 -2.41 -5.18
N ILE A 206 1.09 -2.46 -4.61
CA ILE A 206 1.77 -3.69 -4.24
C ILE A 206 2.03 -3.67 -2.75
N GLN A 207 1.58 -4.69 -2.06
CA GLN A 207 1.86 -4.91 -0.66
C GLN A 207 2.92 -6.00 -0.49
N ILE A 208 4.03 -5.68 0.16
CA ILE A 208 5.06 -6.64 0.55
C ILE A 208 5.20 -6.62 2.07
N ILE A 209 5.05 -7.77 2.72
CA ILE A 209 4.98 -7.85 4.19
C ILE A 209 6.24 -8.45 4.84
N GLN A 210 7.21 -9.00 4.10
CA GLN A 210 8.34 -9.72 4.70
C GLN A 210 9.70 -9.03 4.52
N MET A 211 10.44 -8.92 5.62
CA MET A 211 11.78 -8.30 5.65
C MET A 211 12.82 -8.98 4.74
N ASP A 212 12.70 -10.28 4.49
CA ASP A 212 13.65 -11.06 3.68
C ASP A 212 13.66 -10.65 2.20
N TYR A 213 12.65 -9.92 1.74
CA TYR A 213 12.55 -9.46 0.35
C TYR A 213 13.30 -8.16 0.06
N TYR A 214 13.69 -7.37 1.06
CA TYR A 214 14.23 -6.02 0.84
C TYR A 214 15.57 -6.01 0.10
N ILE A 215 16.51 -6.87 0.50
CA ILE A 215 17.83 -6.95 -0.14
C ILE A 215 17.68 -7.44 -1.59
N ASN A 216 16.84 -8.42 -1.81
CA ASN A 216 16.58 -8.96 -3.14
C ASN A 216 15.86 -7.95 -4.05
N LEU A 217 14.92 -7.19 -3.53
CA LEU A 217 14.22 -6.13 -4.27
C LEU A 217 15.18 -5.01 -4.68
N GLU A 218 16.09 -4.61 -3.79
CA GLU A 218 17.11 -3.60 -4.11
C GLU A 218 18.03 -4.06 -5.24
N LEU A 219 18.55 -5.28 -5.16
CA LEU A 219 19.38 -5.89 -6.20
C LEU A 219 18.65 -6.01 -7.54
N LEU A 220 17.36 -6.33 -7.50
CA LEU A 220 16.54 -6.49 -8.69
C LEU A 220 16.24 -5.15 -9.36
N LEU A 221 15.89 -4.12 -8.61
CA LEU A 221 15.68 -2.76 -9.13
C LEU A 221 16.98 -2.18 -9.72
N MET A 222 18.12 -2.52 -9.15
CA MET A 222 19.43 -2.16 -9.72
C MET A 222 19.69 -2.88 -11.05
N LYS A 223 19.33 -4.16 -11.18
CA LYS A 223 19.44 -4.93 -12.44
C LYS A 223 18.54 -4.37 -13.54
N GLN A 224 17.29 -4.06 -13.21
CA GLN A 224 16.31 -3.46 -14.12
C GLN A 224 16.78 -2.13 -14.68
N LYS A 225 17.33 -1.26 -13.84
CA LYS A 225 17.91 0.02 -14.29
C LYS A 225 19.01 -0.20 -15.32
N ASN A 226 19.86 -1.19 -15.13
CA ASN A 226 20.95 -1.51 -16.05
C ASN A 226 20.44 -2.07 -17.40
N LEU A 227 19.35 -2.83 -17.40
CA LEU A 227 18.67 -3.30 -18.61
C LEU A 227 18.03 -2.13 -19.39
N TYR A 228 17.31 -1.26 -18.69
CA TYR A 228 16.64 -0.09 -19.27
C TYR A 228 17.63 0.88 -19.90
N MET A 229 18.78 1.11 -19.24
CA MET A 229 19.88 1.92 -19.77
C MET A 229 20.51 1.30 -21.02
N LYS A 230 20.65 -0.03 -21.08
CA LYS A 230 21.17 -0.72 -22.27
C LYS A 230 20.22 -0.71 -23.47
N GLN A 231 18.92 -0.65 -23.26
CA GLN A 231 17.91 -0.59 -24.33
C GLN A 231 17.72 0.81 -24.91
N ASN A 232 18.07 1.86 -24.16
CA ASN A 232 17.94 3.26 -24.59
C ASN A 232 19.26 3.90 -25.09
N ILE A 233 20.30 3.10 -25.28
CA ILE A 233 21.59 3.49 -25.89
C ILE A 233 21.72 2.88 -27.30
N LYS A 234 20.65 2.88 -28.05
CA LYS A 234 20.68 2.57 -29.49
C LYS A 234 20.05 3.69 -30.29
#